data_1b42a236509328b565665aa3d22815d3
#
_entry.id   1b42a236509328b565665aa3d22815d3
#
_cell.length_a   1.000
_cell.length_b   1.000
_cell.length_c   1.000
_cell.angle_alpha   90.00
_cell.angle_beta   90.00
_cell.angle_gamma   90.00
#
_symmetry.space_group_name_H-M   'P 1'
#
loop_
_entity.id
_entity.type
_entity.pdbx_description
1 polymer ?
#
loop_
_entity_poly.entity_id
_entity_poly.type
_entity_poly.pdbx_seq_one_letter_code
_entity_poly.pdbx_strand_id
1 'polypeptide(L)'
;MFYAGTASALRAQIEKCFTHKLGPGKLPQVEEKNLQRVVGLVCPHAGYMYSGPGAAHAYHHLAMDGKPDVVVIFGPNHTGWGSALAIMTEGVWRTP
;
A
#
# COMPACT_ATOMS: atom_id res chain seq x y z
N MET A 1 11.87 12.65 -2.53
CA MET A 1 11.14 11.73 -3.44
C MET A 1 10.52 10.62 -2.61
N PHE A 2 9.25 10.32 -2.82
CA PHE A 2 8.50 9.35 -1.99
C PHE A 2 8.69 7.90 -2.45
N TYR A 3 8.95 7.70 -3.73
CA TYR A 3 9.14 6.39 -4.35
C TYR A 3 9.99 6.49 -5.63
N ALA A 4 10.49 5.35 -6.10
CA ALA A 4 11.33 5.29 -7.31
C ALA A 4 10.54 5.62 -8.57
N GLY A 5 11.20 6.26 -9.54
CA GLY A 5 10.56 6.82 -10.74
C GLY A 5 10.39 5.85 -11.91
N THR A 6 10.90 4.63 -11.83
CA THR A 6 10.71 3.60 -12.88
C THR A 6 10.02 2.38 -12.32
N ALA A 7 9.28 1.66 -13.16
CA ALA A 7 8.54 0.47 -12.73
C ALA A 7 9.45 -0.59 -12.09
N SER A 8 10.61 -0.88 -12.70
CA SER A 8 11.55 -1.88 -12.18
C SER A 8 12.16 -1.45 -10.84
N ALA A 9 12.59 -0.20 -10.71
CA ALA A 9 13.16 0.30 -9.47
C ALA A 9 12.10 0.40 -8.36
N LEU A 10 10.87 0.77 -8.69
CA LEU A 10 9.77 0.83 -7.75
C LEU A 10 9.38 -0.57 -7.25
N ARG A 11 9.31 -1.55 -8.15
CA ARG A 11 9.08 -2.96 -7.77
C ARG A 11 10.13 -3.44 -6.81
N ALA A 12 11.41 -3.23 -7.12
CA ALA A 12 12.52 -3.62 -6.25
C ALA A 12 12.45 -2.91 -4.88
N GLN A 13 12.06 -1.64 -4.85
CA GLN A 13 11.88 -0.87 -3.62
C GLN A 13 10.74 -1.45 -2.76
N ILE A 14 9.61 -1.81 -3.37
CA ILE A 14 8.47 -2.42 -2.67
C ILE A 14 8.86 -3.81 -2.13
N GLU A 15 9.48 -4.65 -2.93
CA GLU A 15 9.94 -5.99 -2.51
C GLU A 15 10.92 -5.90 -1.33
N LYS A 16 11.81 -4.91 -1.36
CA LYS A 16 12.72 -4.63 -0.24
C LYS A 16 11.99 -4.24 1.04
N CYS A 17 10.87 -3.54 0.95
CA CYS A 17 10.06 -3.23 2.13
C CYS A 17 9.51 -4.50 2.79
N PHE A 18 9.04 -5.46 2.00
CA PHE A 18 8.57 -6.75 2.50
C PHE A 18 9.68 -7.61 3.12
N THR A 19 10.85 -7.62 2.51
CA THR A 19 11.98 -8.45 2.95
C THR A 19 12.88 -7.78 4.00
N HIS A 20 12.64 -6.51 4.31
CA HIS A 20 13.38 -5.75 5.31
C HIS A 20 13.24 -6.36 6.71
N LYS A 21 14.28 -6.23 7.54
CA LYS A 21 14.28 -6.73 8.93
C LYS A 21 13.16 -6.15 9.81
N LEU A 22 12.65 -4.96 9.48
CA LEU A 22 11.52 -4.33 10.16
C LEU A 22 10.18 -4.57 9.45
N GLY A 23 10.19 -5.25 8.32
CA GLY A 23 9.01 -5.68 7.59
C GLY A 23 8.63 -7.12 7.92
N PRO A 24 7.73 -7.72 7.13
CA PRO A 24 7.33 -9.12 7.29
C PRO A 24 8.50 -10.13 7.14
N GLY A 25 9.61 -9.73 6.54
CA GLY A 25 10.79 -10.56 6.29
C GLY A 25 10.70 -11.44 5.03
N LYS A 26 9.58 -11.42 4.34
CA LYS A 26 9.32 -12.20 3.12
C LYS A 26 8.23 -11.55 2.29
N LEU A 27 8.21 -11.85 1.00
CA LEU A 27 7.09 -11.52 0.13
C LEU A 27 5.84 -12.31 0.53
N PRO A 28 4.64 -11.71 0.45
CA PRO A 28 3.42 -12.41 0.76
C PRO A 28 3.11 -13.45 -0.33
N GLN A 29 2.52 -14.54 0.07
CA GLN A 29 1.81 -15.42 -0.84
C GLN A 29 0.37 -14.93 -0.92
N VAL A 30 -0.05 -14.49 -2.11
CA VAL A 30 -1.39 -13.93 -2.30
C VAL A 30 -2.42 -15.04 -2.25
N GLU A 31 -3.40 -14.91 -1.37
CA GLU A 31 -4.55 -15.81 -1.31
C GLU A 31 -5.58 -15.40 -2.38
N GLU A 32 -5.93 -16.31 -3.28
CA GLU A 32 -6.81 -16.05 -4.42
C GLU A 32 -8.32 -16.08 -4.08
N LYS A 33 -8.66 -16.29 -2.82
CA LYS A 33 -10.03 -16.24 -2.32
C LYS A 33 -10.49 -14.82 -2.03
N ASN A 34 -11.79 -14.65 -1.84
CA ASN A 34 -12.33 -13.41 -1.30
C ASN A 34 -11.85 -13.18 0.13
N LEU A 35 -11.83 -11.92 0.57
CA LEU A 35 -11.47 -11.55 1.93
C LEU A 35 -12.28 -12.34 2.96
N GLN A 36 -11.61 -12.82 4.01
CA GLN A 36 -12.21 -13.63 5.06
C GLN A 36 -12.39 -12.84 6.38
N ARG A 37 -11.41 -12.03 6.75
CA ARG A 37 -11.36 -11.37 8.07
C ARG A 37 -11.04 -9.90 7.98
N VAL A 38 -10.18 -9.47 7.03
CA VAL A 38 -9.77 -8.09 6.90
C VAL A 38 -10.92 -7.24 6.39
N VAL A 39 -11.33 -6.25 7.19
CA VAL A 39 -12.36 -5.27 6.82
C VAL A 39 -11.76 -3.90 6.54
N GLY A 40 -10.54 -3.65 6.97
CA GLY A 40 -9.83 -2.40 6.75
C GLY A 40 -8.40 -2.48 7.26
N LEU A 41 -7.57 -1.56 6.80
CA LEU A 41 -6.17 -1.43 7.18
C LEU A 41 -5.87 0.01 7.58
N VAL A 42 -5.01 0.17 8.56
CA VAL A 42 -4.35 1.44 8.85
C VAL A 42 -2.89 1.28 8.43
N CYS A 43 -2.47 2.08 7.46
CA CYS A 43 -1.12 2.05 6.92
C CYS A 43 -0.42 3.38 7.13
N PRO A 44 0.88 3.37 7.47
CA PRO A 44 1.68 4.59 7.41
C PRO A 44 1.80 5.06 5.96
N HIS A 45 1.86 6.37 5.74
CA HIS A 45 1.86 6.99 4.41
C HIS A 45 3.12 7.81 4.08
N ALA A 46 4.16 7.74 4.91
CA ALA A 46 5.44 8.35 4.56
C ALA A 46 6.11 7.61 3.39
N GLY A 47 7.11 8.23 2.77
CA GLY A 47 7.84 7.59 1.68
C GLY A 47 8.39 6.21 2.08
N TYR A 48 8.57 5.34 1.11
CA TYR A 48 8.98 3.94 1.35
C TYR A 48 10.27 3.81 2.17
N MET A 49 11.20 4.74 2.03
CA MET A 49 12.43 4.77 2.83
C MET A 49 12.16 4.83 4.33
N TYR A 50 11.09 5.53 4.74
CA TYR A 50 10.80 5.78 6.15
C TYR A 50 9.81 4.78 6.74
N SER A 51 8.74 4.48 6.03
CA SER A 51 7.64 3.67 6.55
C SER A 51 7.25 2.48 5.68
N GLY A 52 7.96 2.22 4.59
CA GLY A 52 7.66 1.12 3.69
C GLY A 52 7.59 -0.26 4.38
N PRO A 53 8.56 -0.63 5.22
CA PRO A 53 8.48 -1.88 5.97
C PRO A 53 7.28 -1.98 6.91
N GLY A 54 6.87 -0.87 7.53
CA GLY A 54 5.66 -0.80 8.34
C GLY A 54 4.39 -1.01 7.50
N ALA A 55 4.29 -0.32 6.36
CA ALA A 55 3.20 -0.51 5.42
C ALA A 55 3.15 -1.94 4.86
N ALA A 56 4.31 -2.54 4.62
CA ALA A 56 4.41 -3.91 4.12
C ALA A 56 3.74 -4.94 5.04
N HIS A 57 3.73 -4.73 6.36
CA HIS A 57 3.00 -5.60 7.28
C HIS A 57 1.49 -5.58 7.00
N ALA A 58 0.90 -4.41 6.81
CA ALA A 58 -0.53 -4.29 6.52
C ALA A 58 -0.90 -4.98 5.19
N TYR A 59 -0.15 -4.70 4.13
CA TYR A 59 -0.37 -5.32 2.83
C TYR A 59 -0.08 -6.83 2.82
N HIS A 60 0.88 -7.29 3.61
CA HIS A 60 1.15 -8.72 3.79
C HIS A 60 -0.07 -9.44 4.39
N HIS A 61 -0.65 -8.87 5.44
CA HIS A 61 -1.86 -9.41 6.05
C HIS A 61 -3.04 -9.43 5.07
N LEU A 62 -3.23 -8.36 4.31
CA LEU A 62 -4.27 -8.30 3.28
C LEU A 62 -4.07 -9.40 2.24
N ALA A 63 -2.87 -9.53 1.70
CA ALA A 63 -2.56 -10.51 0.65
C ALA A 63 -2.80 -11.95 1.11
N MET A 64 -2.52 -12.26 2.36
CA MET A 64 -2.73 -13.59 2.95
C MET A 64 -4.20 -13.87 3.29
N ASP A 65 -5.00 -12.83 3.51
CA ASP A 65 -6.42 -12.97 3.85
C ASP A 65 -7.30 -13.17 2.61
N GLY A 66 -6.95 -12.57 1.50
CA GLY A 66 -7.69 -12.70 0.26
C GLY A 66 -7.62 -11.45 -0.62
N LYS A 67 -8.40 -11.46 -1.68
CA LYS A 67 -8.52 -10.36 -2.65
C LYS A 67 -9.81 -9.58 -2.43
N PRO A 68 -9.74 -8.26 -2.23
CA PRO A 68 -10.93 -7.41 -2.25
C PRO A 68 -11.40 -7.17 -3.69
N ASP A 69 -12.69 -7.05 -3.90
CA ASP A 69 -13.27 -6.60 -5.18
C ASP A 69 -13.11 -5.08 -5.35
N VAL A 70 -13.19 -4.35 -4.25
CA VAL A 70 -13.06 -2.89 -4.22
C VAL A 70 -12.20 -2.47 -3.04
N VAL A 71 -11.34 -1.49 -3.27
CA VAL A 71 -10.53 -0.86 -2.23
C VAL A 71 -10.87 0.63 -2.17
N VAL A 72 -11.25 1.11 -1.00
CA VAL A 72 -11.44 2.54 -0.73
C VAL A 72 -10.27 3.04 0.11
N ILE A 73 -9.56 4.04 -0.39
CA ILE A 73 -8.36 4.57 0.25
C ILE A 73 -8.65 6.00 0.73
N PHE A 74 -8.44 6.22 2.03
CA PHE A 74 -8.46 7.55 2.63
C PHE A 74 -7.04 8.01 2.90
N GLY A 75 -6.67 9.15 2.32
CA GLY A 75 -5.39 9.81 2.58
C GLY A 75 -5.58 11.13 3.35
N PRO A 76 -4.58 11.55 4.11
CA PRO A 76 -4.66 12.82 4.84
C PRO A 76 -4.52 14.01 3.89
N ASN A 77 -5.26 15.08 4.16
CA ASN A 77 -5.04 16.37 3.53
C ASN A 77 -4.00 17.17 4.33
N HIS A 78 -2.75 17.12 3.91
CA HIS A 78 -1.65 17.80 4.60
C HIS A 78 -1.65 19.31 4.43
N THR A 79 -2.26 19.83 3.38
CA THR A 79 -2.20 21.26 3.03
C THR A 79 -3.43 22.03 3.51
N GLY A 80 -4.53 21.36 3.76
CA GLY A 80 -5.83 21.98 4.05
C GLY A 80 -6.49 22.62 2.84
N TRP A 81 -5.93 22.49 1.64
CA TRP A 81 -6.48 23.02 0.40
C TRP A 81 -7.65 22.20 -0.11
N GLY A 82 -8.59 22.87 -0.75
CA GLY A 82 -9.76 22.23 -1.33
C GLY A 82 -10.86 21.94 -0.30
N SER A 83 -11.74 21.01 -0.67
CA SER A 83 -12.83 20.59 0.21
C SER A 83 -12.35 19.70 1.33
N ALA A 84 -13.07 19.67 2.46
CA ALA A 84 -12.79 18.78 3.58
C ALA A 84 -12.77 17.30 3.17
N LEU A 85 -13.64 16.94 2.22
CA LEU A 85 -13.64 15.65 1.55
C LEU A 85 -13.53 15.88 0.05
N ALA A 86 -12.62 15.17 -0.59
CA ALA A 86 -12.42 15.21 -2.03
C ALA A 86 -12.16 13.80 -2.56
N ILE A 87 -12.60 13.53 -3.77
CA ILE A 87 -12.37 12.28 -4.47
C ILE A 87 -11.91 12.54 -5.89
N MET A 88 -10.98 11.75 -6.37
CA MET A 88 -10.60 11.74 -7.77
C MET A 88 -11.66 10.96 -8.56
N THR A 89 -12.33 11.65 -9.49
CA THR A 89 -13.42 11.05 -10.29
C THR A 89 -12.97 10.56 -11.66
N GLU A 90 -11.78 10.94 -12.08
CA GLU A 90 -11.22 10.62 -13.40
C GLU A 90 -9.77 10.15 -13.26
N GLY A 91 -9.34 9.35 -14.22
CA GLY A 91 -7.98 8.84 -14.28
C GLY A 91 -7.80 7.47 -13.65
N VAL A 92 -6.61 6.92 -13.83
CA VAL A 92 -6.22 5.59 -13.35
C VAL A 92 -4.85 5.66 -12.70
N TRP A 93 -4.70 5.07 -11.55
CA TRP A 93 -3.41 4.82 -10.93
C TRP A 93 -2.92 3.42 -11.32
N ARG A 94 -1.65 3.33 -11.67
CA ARG A 94 -1.03 2.06 -12.04
C ARG A 94 0.19 1.80 -11.17
N THR A 95 0.30 0.57 -10.68
CA THR A 95 1.47 0.07 -9.97
C THR A 95 2.28 -0.88 -10.85
N PRO A 96 3.58 -1.09 -10.58
CA PRO A 96 4.43 -1.99 -11.35
C PRO A 96 4.05 -3.47 -11.19
#